data_78535c8b4c4efec1fd553a17825beb43
#
_entry.id   78535c8b4c4efec1fd553a17825beb43
#
_cell.length_a   1.000
_cell.length_b   1.000
_cell.length_c   1.000
_cell.angle_alpha   90.00
_cell.angle_beta   90.00
_cell.angle_gamma   90.00
#
_symmetry.space_group_name_H-M   'P 1'
#
loop_
_entity.id
_entity.type
_entity.pdbx_description
1 polymer ?
#
loop_
_entity_poly.entity_id
_entity_poly.type
_entity_poly.pdbx_seq_one_letter_code
_entity_poly.pdbx_strand_id
1 'polypeptide(L)'
;ITFVYPTWWFRAPAIIEGWIDRVMTTPYAYTFKKFKITETEIVEKLVGNFGRPIGKLTDKKAIIIQTYGSPQFATRLWFFNLPIRRIKRGCFNVLGFKKTKFYPLFQVPFVEKNKRLKMLEKLFF
;
A
#
# COMPACT_ATOMS: atom_id res chain seq x y z
N ILE A 1 7.12 10.21 4.27
CA ILE A 1 7.50 8.97 4.97
C ILE A 1 8.11 7.98 3.99
N THR A 2 9.13 7.25 4.43
CA THR A 2 9.78 6.21 3.62
C THR A 2 9.70 4.88 4.37
N PHE A 3 9.22 3.85 3.68
CA PHE A 3 9.22 2.47 4.16
C PHE A 3 10.18 1.63 3.34
N VAL A 4 11.06 0.90 4.01
CA VAL A 4 12.00 -0.05 3.39
C VAL A 4 11.83 -1.39 4.07
N TYR A 5 11.38 -2.41 3.32
CA TYR A 5 11.11 -3.71 3.93
C TYR A 5 11.11 -4.87 2.94
N PRO A 6 11.40 -6.10 3.42
CA PRO A 6 11.19 -7.30 2.64
C PRO A 6 9.69 -7.64 2.57
N THR A 7 9.26 -8.16 1.43
CA THR A 7 7.89 -8.65 1.26
C THR A 7 7.81 -10.09 1.75
N TRP A 8 7.09 -10.31 2.83
CA TRP A 8 6.82 -11.63 3.41
C TRP A 8 5.34 -11.96 3.28
N TRP A 9 5.04 -13.11 2.69
CA TRP A 9 3.65 -13.58 2.51
C TRP A 9 2.73 -12.50 1.93
N PHE A 10 3.23 -11.79 0.90
CA PHE A 10 2.55 -10.67 0.23
C PHE A 10 2.28 -9.44 1.11
N ARG A 11 2.92 -9.33 2.27
CA ARG A 11 2.75 -8.21 3.21
C ARG A 11 4.09 -7.62 3.65
N ALA A 12 4.00 -6.49 4.32
CA ALA A 12 5.11 -5.97 5.10
C ALA A 12 5.34 -6.84 6.36
N PRO A 13 6.54 -6.82 6.97
CA PRO A 13 6.77 -7.43 8.28
C PRO A 13 5.79 -6.93 9.34
N ALA A 14 5.48 -7.76 10.33
CA ALA A 14 4.48 -7.49 11.37
C ALA A 14 4.71 -6.15 12.10
N ILE A 15 5.97 -5.75 12.30
CA ILE A 15 6.31 -4.49 12.94
C ILE A 15 5.83 -3.28 12.14
N ILE A 16 5.92 -3.32 10.81
CA ILE A 16 5.43 -2.24 9.93
C ILE A 16 3.91 -2.26 9.87
N GLU A 17 3.30 -3.43 9.75
CA GLU A 17 1.85 -3.59 9.77
C GLU A 17 1.28 -3.06 11.08
N GLY A 18 1.86 -3.46 12.24
CA GLY A 18 1.44 -2.97 13.55
C GLY A 18 1.66 -1.46 13.75
N TRP A 19 2.68 -0.88 13.11
CA TRP A 19 2.85 0.56 13.10
C TRP A 19 1.75 1.25 12.28
N ILE A 20 1.41 0.72 11.11
CA ILE A 20 0.30 1.24 10.29
C ILE A 20 -1.01 1.18 11.09
N ASP A 21 -1.30 0.05 11.72
CA ASP A 21 -2.52 -0.15 12.50
C ASP A 21 -2.65 0.80 13.70
N ARG A 22 -1.54 1.17 14.32
CA ARG A 22 -1.53 2.06 15.50
C ARG A 22 -1.45 3.53 15.17
N VAL A 23 -0.77 3.90 14.08
CA VAL A 23 -0.52 5.31 13.72
C VAL A 23 -1.53 5.81 12.70
N MET A 24 -1.89 4.98 11.72
CA MET A 24 -2.80 5.38 10.66
C MET A 24 -4.28 5.15 11.03
N THR A 25 -4.65 5.66 12.19
CA THR A 25 -6.00 5.47 12.78
C THR A 25 -6.91 6.68 12.59
N THR A 26 -8.20 6.46 12.85
CA THR A 26 -9.19 7.54 12.99
C THR A 26 -9.05 8.21 14.36
N PRO A 27 -9.29 9.51 14.48
CA PRO A 27 -9.64 10.48 13.43
C PRO A 27 -8.43 11.16 12.77
N TYR A 28 -7.20 10.72 13.09
CA TYR A 28 -5.96 11.36 12.63
C TYR A 28 -5.71 11.16 11.12
N ALA A 29 -5.62 9.92 10.67
CA ALA A 29 -5.23 9.60 9.30
C ALA A 29 -6.41 9.58 8.33
N TYR A 30 -7.58 9.24 8.80
CA TYR A 30 -8.82 9.21 8.02
C TYR A 30 -10.05 9.39 8.91
N THR A 31 -11.20 9.59 8.28
CA THR A 31 -12.51 9.60 8.93
C THR A 31 -13.51 8.87 8.04
N PHE A 32 -14.67 8.51 8.59
CA PHE A 32 -15.74 7.93 7.79
C PHE A 32 -16.79 8.99 7.47
N LYS A 33 -17.21 9.04 6.21
CA LYS A 33 -18.38 9.82 5.79
C LYS A 33 -19.48 8.86 5.36
N LYS A 34 -20.69 9.06 5.90
CA LYS A 34 -21.86 8.33 5.43
C LYS A 34 -22.08 8.64 3.95
N PHE A 35 -22.25 7.61 3.17
CA PHE A 35 -22.51 7.73 1.75
C PHE A 35 -23.95 7.32 1.48
N LYS A 36 -24.78 8.25 1.05
CA LYS A 36 -26.10 7.93 0.51
C LYS A 36 -25.93 7.57 -0.96
N ILE A 37 -26.21 6.33 -1.33
CA ILE A 37 -26.08 5.87 -2.72
C ILE A 37 -27.28 6.34 -3.54
N THR A 38 -28.45 6.44 -2.90
CA THR A 38 -29.70 6.93 -3.52
C THR A 38 -30.69 7.30 -2.43
N GLU A 39 -31.72 8.05 -2.78
CA GLU A 39 -32.82 8.41 -1.88
C GLU A 39 -33.88 7.29 -1.76
N THR A 40 -33.68 6.16 -2.42
CA THR A 40 -34.64 5.05 -2.45
C THR A 40 -34.42 4.15 -1.21
N GLU A 41 -35.44 4.05 -0.34
CA GLU A 41 -35.43 3.24 0.88
C GLU A 41 -35.04 1.77 0.68
N ILE A 42 -35.35 1.19 -0.49
CA ILE A 42 -35.04 -0.21 -0.82
C ILE A 42 -33.52 -0.42 -0.93
N VAL A 43 -32.79 0.54 -1.51
CA VAL A 43 -31.33 0.44 -1.66
C VAL A 43 -30.66 0.69 -0.32
N GLU A 44 -31.19 1.58 0.50
CA GLU A 44 -30.70 1.83 1.86
C GLU A 44 -30.85 0.57 2.75
N LYS A 45 -31.94 -0.18 2.61
CA LYS A 45 -32.15 -1.47 3.30
C LYS A 45 -31.21 -2.58 2.82
N LEU A 46 -30.87 -2.62 1.51
CA LEU A 46 -30.00 -3.65 0.94
C LEU A 46 -28.50 -3.38 1.19
N VAL A 47 -28.07 -2.13 1.14
CA VAL A 47 -26.65 -1.74 1.25
C VAL A 47 -26.28 -1.36 2.68
N GLY A 48 -27.28 -1.06 3.52
CA GLY A 48 -27.08 -0.63 4.90
C GLY A 48 -26.37 0.73 5.02
N ASN A 49 -25.89 1.02 6.22
CA ASN A 49 -25.12 2.23 6.49
C ASN A 49 -23.68 2.07 5.96
N PHE A 50 -23.44 2.37 4.69
CA PHE A 50 -22.12 2.31 4.10
C PHE A 50 -21.32 3.58 4.42
N GLY A 51 -20.19 3.41 5.13
CA GLY A 51 -19.24 4.49 5.41
C GLY A 51 -18.05 4.44 4.48
N ARG A 52 -17.83 5.49 3.68
CA ARG A 52 -16.62 5.62 2.88
C ARG A 52 -15.51 6.26 3.74
N PRO A 53 -14.31 5.66 3.82
CA PRO A 53 -13.17 6.32 4.45
C PRO A 53 -12.72 7.52 3.60
N ILE A 54 -12.47 8.64 4.27
CA ILE A 54 -11.89 9.84 3.68
C ILE A 54 -10.55 10.09 4.33
N GLY A 55 -9.49 9.95 3.53
CA GLY A 55 -8.12 10.16 3.96
C GLY A 55 -7.81 11.63 4.22
N LYS A 56 -7.10 11.89 5.29
CA LYS A 56 -6.70 13.24 5.73
C LYS A 56 -5.23 13.57 5.41
N LEU A 57 -4.44 12.59 4.97
CA LEU A 57 -2.99 12.76 4.73
C LEU A 57 -2.70 13.22 3.29
N THR A 58 -3.49 14.17 2.79
CA THR A 58 -3.46 14.61 1.39
C THR A 58 -2.23 15.43 1.00
N ASP A 59 -1.58 16.04 1.97
CA ASP A 59 -0.34 16.82 1.83
C ASP A 59 0.93 15.95 1.99
N LYS A 60 0.77 14.70 2.42
CA LYS A 60 1.87 13.80 2.70
C LYS A 60 2.33 13.04 1.45
N LYS A 61 3.62 12.66 1.47
CA LYS A 61 4.27 11.86 0.42
C LYS A 61 4.79 10.57 1.03
N ALA A 62 4.71 9.47 0.28
CA ALA A 62 5.25 8.19 0.69
C ALA A 62 6.21 7.63 -0.37
N ILE A 63 7.30 7.02 0.09
CA ILE A 63 8.22 6.22 -0.71
C ILE A 63 8.23 4.82 -0.13
N ILE A 64 8.05 3.82 -0.97
CA ILE A 64 7.98 2.43 -0.54
C ILE A 64 9.00 1.65 -1.36
N ILE A 65 9.99 1.12 -0.68
CA ILE A 65 11.02 0.25 -1.24
C ILE A 65 10.75 -1.15 -0.71
N GLN A 66 10.37 -2.05 -1.61
CA GLN A 66 10.02 -3.42 -1.27
C GLN A 66 10.99 -4.40 -1.93
N THR A 67 11.57 -5.31 -1.16
CA THR A 67 12.37 -6.41 -1.71
C THR A 67 11.53 -7.67 -1.84
N TYR A 68 11.81 -8.46 -2.89
CA TYR A 68 11.11 -9.70 -3.23
C TYR A 68 12.11 -10.81 -3.48
N GLY A 69 11.77 -12.02 -3.04
CA GLY A 69 12.44 -13.25 -3.47
C GLY A 69 11.99 -13.73 -4.85
N SER A 70 10.75 -13.43 -5.22
CA SER A 70 10.14 -13.84 -6.49
C SER A 70 10.58 -12.98 -7.68
N PRO A 71 10.54 -13.52 -8.91
CA PRO A 71 10.72 -12.72 -10.11
C PRO A 71 9.51 -11.83 -10.39
N GLN A 72 9.77 -10.74 -11.10
CA GLN A 72 8.74 -9.74 -11.40
C GLN A 72 7.53 -10.33 -12.15
N PHE A 73 7.77 -11.19 -13.14
CA PHE A 73 6.69 -11.77 -13.94
C PHE A 73 5.74 -12.63 -13.08
N ALA A 74 6.28 -13.44 -12.15
CA ALA A 74 5.48 -14.25 -11.25
C ALA A 74 4.62 -13.38 -10.33
N THR A 75 5.21 -12.33 -9.77
CA THR A 75 4.47 -11.38 -8.92
C THR A 75 3.35 -10.68 -9.70
N ARG A 76 3.57 -10.36 -10.99
CA ARG A 76 2.57 -9.70 -11.84
C ARG A 76 1.46 -10.63 -12.33
N LEU A 77 1.82 -11.79 -12.86
CA LEU A 77 0.88 -12.69 -13.55
C LEU A 77 0.14 -13.61 -12.56
N TRP A 78 0.87 -14.28 -11.66
CA TRP A 78 0.24 -15.24 -10.74
C TRP A 78 -0.36 -14.57 -9.51
N PHE A 79 0.25 -13.51 -9.03
CA PHE A 79 -0.18 -12.84 -7.80
C PHE A 79 -0.75 -11.43 -8.02
N PHE A 80 -0.99 -11.02 -9.29
CA PHE A 80 -1.64 -9.76 -9.66
C PHE A 80 -1.08 -8.52 -8.97
N ASN A 81 0.24 -8.49 -8.70
CA ASN A 81 0.92 -7.45 -7.90
C ASN A 81 0.28 -7.23 -6.51
N LEU A 82 -0.20 -8.28 -5.88
CA LEU A 82 -0.92 -8.19 -4.62
C LEU A 82 -0.22 -7.35 -3.54
N PRO A 83 1.11 -7.50 -3.27
CA PRO A 83 1.79 -6.69 -2.26
C PRO A 83 1.73 -5.19 -2.53
N ILE A 84 2.00 -4.79 -3.77
CA ILE A 84 1.97 -3.38 -4.18
C ILE A 84 0.53 -2.85 -4.14
N ARG A 85 -0.43 -3.62 -4.67
CA ARG A 85 -1.84 -3.22 -4.68
C ARG A 85 -2.40 -3.05 -3.27
N ARG A 86 -2.05 -3.97 -2.35
CA ARG A 86 -2.47 -3.91 -0.96
C ARG A 86 -2.01 -2.60 -0.30
N ILE A 87 -0.71 -2.34 -0.32
CA ILE A 87 -0.18 -1.16 0.36
C ILE A 87 -0.58 0.14 -0.35
N LYS A 88 -0.56 0.17 -1.67
CA LYS A 88 -0.92 1.35 -2.46
C LYS A 88 -2.40 1.67 -2.36
N ARG A 89 -3.26 0.72 -2.75
CA ARG A 89 -4.71 0.94 -2.85
C ARG A 89 -5.40 0.77 -1.51
N GLY A 90 -5.05 -0.29 -0.76
CA GLY A 90 -5.70 -0.63 0.49
C GLY A 90 -5.28 0.25 1.66
N CYS A 91 -4.10 0.89 1.59
CA CYS A 91 -3.60 1.74 2.65
C CYS A 91 -3.42 3.19 2.17
N PHE A 92 -2.37 3.51 1.44
CA PHE A 92 -2.00 4.91 1.15
C PHE A 92 -3.04 5.70 0.38
N ASN A 93 -3.72 5.11 -0.62
CA ASN A 93 -4.78 5.82 -1.34
C ASN A 93 -5.98 6.10 -0.43
N VAL A 94 -6.35 5.14 0.43
CA VAL A 94 -7.43 5.31 1.41
C VAL A 94 -7.11 6.41 2.41
N LEU A 95 -5.84 6.51 2.85
CA LEU A 95 -5.35 7.54 3.75
C LEU A 95 -5.21 8.93 3.09
N GLY A 96 -5.35 9.01 1.76
CA GLY A 96 -5.34 10.27 1.03
C GLY A 96 -3.98 10.69 0.47
N PHE A 97 -2.94 9.85 0.54
CA PHE A 97 -1.63 10.19 -0.01
C PHE A 97 -1.70 10.44 -1.52
N LYS A 98 -1.45 11.65 -1.97
CA LYS A 98 -1.48 12.03 -3.40
C LYS A 98 -0.24 11.58 -4.16
N LYS A 99 0.92 11.53 -3.51
CA LYS A 99 2.20 11.18 -4.13
C LYS A 99 2.83 9.99 -3.41
N THR A 100 2.69 8.81 -4.00
CA THR A 100 3.32 7.58 -3.50
C THR A 100 4.19 6.99 -4.59
N LYS A 101 5.51 6.88 -4.32
CA LYS A 101 6.48 6.24 -5.20
C LYS A 101 6.75 4.81 -4.72
N PHE A 102 6.82 3.87 -5.65
CA PHE A 102 7.08 2.46 -5.38
C PHE A 102 8.32 2.00 -6.12
N TYR A 103 9.22 1.37 -5.39
CA TYR A 103 10.46 0.79 -5.90
C TYR A 103 10.53 -0.70 -5.52
N PRO A 104 9.93 -1.59 -6.31
CA PRO A 104 10.03 -3.02 -6.08
C PRO A 104 11.38 -3.55 -6.58
N LEU A 105 12.11 -4.23 -5.71
CA LEU A 105 13.39 -4.87 -6.02
C LEU A 105 13.17 -6.39 -6.03
N PHE A 106 13.18 -6.99 -7.21
CA PHE A 106 12.87 -8.40 -7.41
C PHE A 106 14.10 -9.31 -7.33
N GLN A 107 13.90 -10.55 -6.92
CA GLN A 107 14.91 -11.62 -6.86
C GLN A 107 16.14 -11.29 -6.00
N VAL A 108 16.00 -10.41 -5.01
CA VAL A 108 17.14 -9.89 -4.23
C VAL A 108 18.01 -10.99 -3.62
N PRO A 109 17.51 -12.13 -3.10
CA PRO A 109 18.34 -13.21 -2.57
C PRO A 109 19.17 -13.93 -3.63
N PHE A 110 18.73 -13.93 -4.89
CA PHE A 110 19.32 -14.70 -5.99
C PHE A 110 20.19 -13.86 -6.93
N VAL A 111 20.29 -12.57 -6.67
CA VAL A 111 21.03 -11.62 -7.53
C VAL A 111 22.40 -11.36 -6.93
N GLU A 112 23.44 -11.36 -7.77
CA GLU A 112 24.81 -11.04 -7.38
C GLU A 112 24.96 -9.63 -6.78
N LYS A 113 26.00 -9.45 -5.94
CA LYS A 113 26.27 -8.19 -5.22
C LYS A 113 26.32 -6.97 -6.15
N ASN A 114 27.02 -7.07 -7.27
CA ASN A 114 27.16 -5.96 -8.22
C ASN A 114 25.82 -5.54 -8.85
N LYS A 115 24.96 -6.50 -9.14
CA LYS A 115 23.62 -6.23 -9.67
C LYS A 115 22.71 -5.63 -8.60
N ARG A 116 22.86 -6.05 -7.33
CA ARG A 116 22.14 -5.42 -6.20
C ARG A 116 22.54 -3.97 -6.03
N LEU A 117 23.84 -3.64 -6.13
CA LEU A 117 24.33 -2.25 -6.08
C LEU A 117 23.70 -1.41 -7.20
N LYS A 118 23.69 -1.89 -8.44
CA LYS A 118 23.03 -1.20 -9.56
C LYS A 118 21.52 -1.00 -9.35
N MET A 119 20.85 -1.93 -8.65
CA MET A 119 19.43 -1.74 -8.27
C MET A 119 19.27 -0.59 -7.28
N LEU A 120 20.19 -0.44 -6.33
CA LEU A 120 20.17 0.66 -5.35
C LEU A 120 20.50 2.00 -6.02
N GLU A 121 21.48 2.06 -6.89
CA GLU A 121 21.83 3.28 -7.65
C GLU A 121 20.59 3.85 -8.37
N LYS A 122 19.79 3.00 -8.99
CA LYS A 122 18.54 3.40 -9.67
C LYS A 122 17.45 3.97 -8.75
N LEU A 123 17.59 3.86 -7.42
CA LEU A 123 16.66 4.47 -6.48
C LEU A 123 16.99 5.93 -6.21
N PHE A 124 18.24 6.32 -6.38
CA PHE A 124 18.76 7.63 -6.01
C PHE A 124 19.06 8.54 -7.20
N PHE A 125 19.16 7.97 -8.41
CA PHE A 125 19.41 8.65 -9.67
C PHE A 125 18.38 8.26 -10.73
#